data_7cfd1bd10192aff2c03d2764dc9a8ba2
#
_entry.id   7cfd1bd10192aff2c03d2764dc9a8ba2
#
_cell.length_a   1.000
_cell.length_b   1.000
_cell.length_c   1.000
_cell.angle_alpha   90.00
_cell.angle_beta   90.00
_cell.angle_gamma   90.00
#
_symmetry.space_group_name_H-M   'P 1'
#
loop_
_entity.id
_entity.type
_entity.pdbx_description
1 polymer ?
#
loop_
_entity_poly.entity_id
_entity_poly.type
_entity_poly.pdbx_seq_one_letter_code
_entity_poly.pdbx_strand_id
1 'polypeptide(L)'
;MATYDLRGKKTLITGAGSGIGRATALAAAAVGAELFLTDINASGLAETVDLVGRAGGTVSHSLPFDVSDFDAVTAFADDIHAEFGSLDVVMNVAGISAWGTVENLEHRHWKSMVDVNLMGPIHVIEKFLPPMIEAGRGGHLVNVSSAAGLIPLPWHAAYSASKYGLRGVSEVLRYDLKRHGIGVSLVVPGGVKTGLVQTLQIAGIDRDDPRVQKLQHRFEKRAVEPSVVADAILAGIAKRKYLVYSSNDIRFGYWISRKFAPPYEFVLQRANDQFSKLLEPRRTDGASKSMSSVRAPGPE
;
A
#
# COMPACT_ATOMS: atom_id res chain seq x y z
N MET A 1 -28.35 -7.38 -7.38
CA MET A 1 -27.93 -6.11 -6.77
C MET A 1 -27.48 -5.20 -7.90
N ALA A 2 -27.91 -3.94 -7.92
CA ALA A 2 -27.46 -2.98 -8.92
C ALA A 2 -25.94 -2.78 -8.78
N THR A 3 -25.23 -2.77 -9.89
CA THR A 3 -23.80 -2.48 -9.96
C THR A 3 -23.60 -0.98 -9.75
N TYR A 4 -22.60 -0.60 -8.94
CA TYR A 4 -22.23 0.80 -8.76
C TYR A 4 -21.35 1.24 -9.94
N ASP A 5 -21.86 2.16 -10.77
CA ASP A 5 -21.17 2.68 -11.95
C ASP A 5 -20.38 3.93 -11.59
N LEU A 6 -19.15 4.02 -12.08
CA LEU A 6 -18.26 5.18 -11.88
C LEU A 6 -18.46 6.27 -12.94
N ARG A 7 -19.22 6.05 -13.99
CA ARG A 7 -19.45 7.04 -15.05
C ARG A 7 -20.06 8.32 -14.51
N GLY A 8 -19.40 9.45 -14.75
CA GLY A 8 -19.79 10.76 -14.25
C GLY A 8 -19.67 10.91 -12.73
N LYS A 9 -19.00 9.97 -12.03
CA LYS A 9 -18.78 10.04 -10.59
C LYS A 9 -17.53 10.82 -10.28
N LYS A 10 -17.64 11.79 -9.38
CA LYS A 10 -16.53 12.57 -8.82
C LYS A 10 -15.70 11.68 -7.92
N THR A 11 -14.48 11.38 -8.35
CA THR A 11 -13.64 10.33 -7.77
C THR A 11 -12.29 10.88 -7.35
N LEU A 12 -12.02 10.92 -6.05
CA LEU A 12 -10.70 11.24 -5.48
C LEU A 12 -9.81 10.01 -5.45
N ILE A 13 -8.56 10.17 -5.88
CA ILE A 13 -7.52 9.15 -5.77
C ILE A 13 -6.25 9.79 -5.20
N THR A 14 -5.80 9.34 -4.03
CA THR A 14 -4.50 9.71 -3.44
C THR A 14 -3.40 8.77 -3.93
N GLY A 15 -2.15 9.24 -3.96
CA GLY A 15 -1.04 8.45 -4.49
C GLY A 15 -1.12 8.22 -6.01
N ALA A 16 -1.72 9.17 -6.72
CA ALA A 16 -2.02 9.05 -8.15
C ALA A 16 -0.79 9.22 -9.06
N GLY A 17 0.34 9.66 -8.54
CA GLY A 17 1.55 9.92 -9.32
C GLY A 17 2.29 8.67 -9.80
N SER A 18 1.98 7.48 -9.27
CA SER A 18 2.68 6.25 -9.66
C SER A 18 1.89 4.97 -9.32
N GLY A 19 2.42 3.83 -9.74
CA GLY A 19 2.01 2.50 -9.28
C GLY A 19 0.50 2.23 -9.33
N ILE A 20 -0.07 1.76 -8.22
CA ILE A 20 -1.49 1.42 -8.12
C ILE A 20 -2.37 2.66 -8.32
N GLY A 21 -1.99 3.82 -7.75
CA GLY A 21 -2.77 5.05 -7.85
C GLY A 21 -2.89 5.53 -9.29
N ARG A 22 -1.79 5.60 -10.04
CA ARG A 22 -1.79 5.93 -11.48
C ARG A 22 -2.63 4.95 -12.28
N ALA A 23 -2.41 3.65 -12.08
CA ALA A 23 -3.17 2.63 -12.78
C ALA A 23 -4.68 2.72 -12.49
N THR A 24 -5.04 3.03 -11.23
CA THR A 24 -6.43 3.23 -10.83
C THR A 24 -7.04 4.49 -11.46
N ALA A 25 -6.26 5.60 -11.54
CA ALA A 25 -6.70 6.83 -12.18
C ALA A 25 -7.01 6.58 -13.67
N LEU A 26 -6.09 5.91 -14.40
CA LEU A 26 -6.31 5.56 -15.80
C LEU A 26 -7.52 4.64 -16.00
N ALA A 27 -7.67 3.62 -15.16
CA ALA A 27 -8.80 2.70 -15.24
C ALA A 27 -10.13 3.38 -14.91
N ALA A 28 -10.16 4.27 -13.92
CA ALA A 28 -11.37 5.04 -13.56
C ALA A 28 -11.75 6.05 -14.66
N ALA A 29 -10.75 6.73 -15.24
CA ALA A 29 -10.96 7.60 -16.40
C ALA A 29 -11.56 6.86 -17.60
N ALA A 30 -11.05 5.66 -17.89
CA ALA A 30 -11.52 4.83 -19.01
C ALA A 30 -13.01 4.42 -18.88
N VAL A 31 -13.55 4.35 -17.67
CA VAL A 31 -14.99 4.11 -17.44
C VAL A 31 -15.79 5.40 -17.26
N GLY A 32 -15.18 6.57 -17.49
CA GLY A 32 -15.84 7.88 -17.51
C GLY A 32 -16.02 8.53 -16.14
N ALA A 33 -15.17 8.20 -15.15
CA ALA A 33 -15.13 8.93 -13.88
C ALA A 33 -14.53 10.35 -14.07
N GLU A 34 -15.01 11.31 -13.31
CA GLU A 34 -14.42 12.64 -13.15
C GLU A 34 -13.40 12.60 -12.01
N LEU A 35 -12.14 12.92 -12.31
CA LEU A 35 -11.04 12.65 -11.38
C LEU A 35 -10.57 13.88 -10.61
N PHE A 36 -10.26 13.65 -9.34
CA PHE A 36 -9.59 14.53 -8.39
C PHE A 36 -8.34 13.79 -7.90
N LEU A 37 -7.16 14.31 -8.19
CA LEU A 37 -5.92 13.54 -8.01
C LEU A 37 -4.94 14.25 -7.09
N THR A 38 -4.25 13.48 -6.25
CA THR A 38 -3.13 13.99 -5.46
C THR A 38 -2.02 12.97 -5.31
N ASP A 39 -0.80 13.46 -5.16
CA ASP A 39 0.41 12.70 -4.85
C ASP A 39 1.44 13.66 -4.24
N ILE A 40 2.37 13.16 -3.43
CA ILE A 40 3.51 13.95 -2.97
C ILE A 40 4.50 14.27 -4.10
N ASN A 41 4.57 13.40 -5.11
CA ASN A 41 5.43 13.56 -6.29
C ASN A 41 4.73 14.39 -7.37
N ALA A 42 5.02 15.68 -7.40
CA ALA A 42 4.42 16.62 -8.35
C ALA A 42 4.64 16.22 -9.82
N SER A 43 5.83 15.75 -10.19
CA SER A 43 6.12 15.34 -11.58
C SER A 43 5.38 14.08 -11.98
N GLY A 44 5.32 13.09 -11.08
CA GLY A 44 4.54 11.87 -11.32
C GLY A 44 3.03 12.14 -11.41
N LEU A 45 2.51 13.08 -10.61
CA LEU A 45 1.13 13.50 -10.67
C LEU A 45 0.81 14.19 -12.01
N ALA A 46 1.66 15.14 -12.43
CA ALA A 46 1.51 15.84 -13.70
C ALA A 46 1.52 14.86 -14.90
N GLU A 47 2.42 13.86 -14.89
CA GLU A 47 2.44 12.80 -15.89
C GLU A 47 1.12 12.00 -15.92
N THR A 48 0.56 11.68 -14.76
CA THR A 48 -0.72 10.96 -14.69
C THR A 48 -1.86 11.80 -15.24
N VAL A 49 -1.92 13.09 -14.92
CA VAL A 49 -2.91 14.04 -15.47
C VAL A 49 -2.85 14.07 -17.00
N ASP A 50 -1.65 14.19 -17.55
CA ASP A 50 -1.41 14.19 -19.00
C ASP A 50 -1.83 12.86 -19.65
N LEU A 51 -1.47 11.72 -19.05
CA LEU A 51 -1.88 10.39 -19.54
C LEU A 51 -3.41 10.22 -19.54
N VAL A 52 -4.10 10.68 -18.50
CA VAL A 52 -5.57 10.66 -18.44
C VAL A 52 -6.16 11.53 -19.54
N GLY A 53 -5.65 12.76 -19.73
CA GLY A 53 -6.12 13.68 -20.77
C GLY A 53 -5.91 13.10 -22.19
N ARG A 54 -4.76 12.52 -22.47
CA ARG A 54 -4.48 11.85 -23.76
C ARG A 54 -5.39 10.66 -24.03
N ALA A 55 -5.85 9.98 -22.98
CA ALA A 55 -6.82 8.90 -23.07
C ALA A 55 -8.27 9.39 -23.18
N GLY A 56 -8.53 10.70 -23.24
CA GLY A 56 -9.86 11.29 -23.32
C GLY A 56 -10.62 11.32 -21.97
N GLY A 57 -9.93 11.10 -20.85
CA GLY A 57 -10.49 11.22 -19.50
C GLY A 57 -10.49 12.66 -18.98
N THR A 58 -11.19 12.89 -17.87
CA THR A 58 -11.31 14.19 -17.23
C THR A 58 -10.66 14.22 -15.86
N VAL A 59 -9.72 15.15 -15.65
CA VAL A 59 -9.18 15.49 -14.34
C VAL A 59 -9.64 16.91 -14.03
N SER A 60 -10.58 17.06 -13.07
CA SER A 60 -11.17 18.35 -12.72
C SER A 60 -10.31 19.13 -11.75
N HIS A 61 -9.58 18.43 -10.85
CA HIS A 61 -8.66 19.07 -9.92
C HIS A 61 -7.47 18.17 -9.62
N SER A 62 -6.26 18.73 -9.53
CA SER A 62 -5.07 18.02 -9.09
C SER A 62 -4.10 18.94 -8.36
N LEU A 63 -3.60 18.50 -7.19
CA LEU A 63 -2.66 19.27 -6.39
C LEU A 63 -1.64 18.31 -5.73
N PRO A 64 -0.33 18.59 -5.83
CA PRO A 64 0.67 17.79 -5.13
C PRO A 64 0.80 18.21 -3.67
N PHE A 65 0.64 17.25 -2.74
CA PHE A 65 0.89 17.44 -1.30
C PHE A 65 1.11 16.09 -0.59
N ASP A 66 1.60 16.16 0.65
CA ASP A 66 1.73 15.00 1.53
C ASP A 66 0.41 14.75 2.27
N VAL A 67 -0.17 13.57 2.13
CA VAL A 67 -1.42 13.18 2.83
C VAL A 67 -1.27 13.11 4.35
N SER A 68 -0.05 13.06 4.87
CA SER A 68 0.22 13.14 6.31
C SER A 68 0.10 14.56 6.87
N ASP A 69 0.10 15.58 6.01
CA ASP A 69 -0.15 16.97 6.36
C ASP A 69 -1.66 17.26 6.38
N PHE A 70 -2.21 17.38 7.59
CA PHE A 70 -3.64 17.61 7.80
C PHE A 70 -4.13 18.95 7.22
N ASP A 71 -3.31 20.00 7.31
CA ASP A 71 -3.67 21.32 6.82
C ASP A 71 -3.69 21.35 5.28
N ALA A 72 -2.74 20.66 4.64
CA ALA A 72 -2.73 20.49 3.19
C ALA A 72 -3.94 19.69 2.69
N VAL A 73 -4.31 18.60 3.39
CA VAL A 73 -5.54 17.82 3.08
C VAL A 73 -6.78 18.69 3.27
N THR A 74 -6.81 19.53 4.31
CA THR A 74 -7.95 20.43 4.57
C THR A 74 -8.09 21.46 3.46
N ALA A 75 -7.03 22.16 3.09
CA ALA A 75 -7.07 23.16 2.02
C ALA A 75 -7.52 22.53 0.69
N PHE A 76 -6.99 21.37 0.34
CA PHE A 76 -7.41 20.64 -0.87
C PHE A 76 -8.88 20.23 -0.85
N ALA A 77 -9.39 19.82 0.30
CA ALA A 77 -10.81 19.48 0.44
C ALA A 77 -11.71 20.70 0.35
N ASP A 78 -11.32 21.83 0.97
CA ASP A 78 -12.06 23.08 0.94
C ASP A 78 -12.17 23.62 -0.50
N ASP A 79 -11.07 23.60 -1.26
CA ASP A 79 -11.05 24.00 -2.68
C ASP A 79 -12.02 23.14 -3.50
N ILE A 80 -11.97 21.81 -3.35
CA ILE A 80 -12.86 20.90 -4.06
C ILE A 80 -14.32 21.12 -3.67
N HIS A 81 -14.62 21.27 -2.38
CA HIS A 81 -15.98 21.45 -1.92
C HIS A 81 -16.59 22.79 -2.34
N ALA A 82 -15.77 23.84 -2.40
CA ALA A 82 -16.21 25.17 -2.85
C ALA A 82 -16.58 25.18 -4.33
N GLU A 83 -15.82 24.51 -5.18
CA GLU A 83 -16.01 24.56 -6.64
C GLU A 83 -16.90 23.41 -7.15
N PHE A 84 -16.70 22.20 -6.64
CA PHE A 84 -17.33 20.97 -7.18
C PHE A 84 -18.38 20.36 -6.24
N GLY A 85 -18.48 20.82 -4.99
CA GLY A 85 -19.34 20.22 -3.98
C GLY A 85 -18.81 18.85 -3.51
N SER A 86 -19.68 18.01 -2.93
CA SER A 86 -19.26 16.71 -2.40
C SER A 86 -18.89 15.71 -3.49
N LEU A 87 -17.90 14.87 -3.21
CA LEU A 87 -17.50 13.77 -4.08
C LEU A 87 -18.46 12.57 -3.98
N ASP A 88 -18.32 11.61 -4.88
CA ASP A 88 -19.07 10.36 -4.89
C ASP A 88 -18.19 9.16 -4.46
N VAL A 89 -16.89 9.22 -4.76
CA VAL A 89 -15.93 8.13 -4.45
C VAL A 89 -14.64 8.70 -3.90
N VAL A 90 -14.15 8.11 -2.84
CA VAL A 90 -12.85 8.46 -2.22
C VAL A 90 -11.97 7.22 -2.18
N MET A 91 -10.77 7.30 -2.78
CA MET A 91 -9.82 6.21 -2.85
C MET A 91 -8.49 6.59 -2.18
N ASN A 92 -8.25 6.07 -0.98
CA ASN A 92 -6.98 6.19 -0.28
C ASN A 92 -6.00 5.14 -0.79
N VAL A 93 -5.15 5.54 -1.74
CA VAL A 93 -4.16 4.65 -2.39
C VAL A 93 -2.73 5.01 -2.01
N ALA A 94 -2.49 6.27 -1.61
CA ALA A 94 -1.17 6.72 -1.12
C ALA A 94 -0.64 5.82 -0.01
N GLY A 95 0.65 5.53 -0.05
CA GLY A 95 1.29 4.74 0.98
C GLY A 95 2.77 4.50 0.72
N ILE A 96 3.48 4.22 1.80
CA ILE A 96 4.91 3.93 1.83
C ILE A 96 5.17 2.61 2.56
N SER A 97 6.37 2.06 2.41
CA SER A 97 6.78 0.83 3.08
C SER A 97 8.21 0.90 3.59
N ALA A 98 8.42 0.43 4.82
CA ALA A 98 9.74 0.18 5.40
C ALA A 98 9.71 -1.17 6.13
N TRP A 99 10.75 -1.97 5.93
CA TRP A 99 10.92 -3.29 6.53
C TRP A 99 12.15 -3.31 7.43
N GLY A 100 12.14 -4.16 8.42
CA GLY A 100 13.27 -4.37 9.31
C GLY A 100 12.89 -5.15 10.56
N THR A 101 13.91 -5.69 11.23
CA THR A 101 13.73 -6.25 12.58
C THR A 101 13.54 -5.14 13.59
N VAL A 102 13.08 -5.48 14.80
CA VAL A 102 12.86 -4.49 15.86
C VAL A 102 14.16 -3.76 16.26
N GLU A 103 15.31 -4.42 16.13
CA GLU A 103 16.63 -3.83 16.44
C GLU A 103 17.06 -2.79 15.41
N ASN A 104 16.57 -2.92 14.16
CA ASN A 104 16.97 -2.08 13.04
C ASN A 104 15.93 -1.00 12.69
N LEU A 105 14.68 -1.17 13.12
CA LEU A 105 13.63 -0.17 12.93
C LEU A 105 13.82 1.00 13.89
N GLU A 106 14.12 2.17 13.36
CA GLU A 106 14.20 3.42 14.11
C GLU A 106 12.82 4.06 14.29
N HIS A 107 12.69 4.99 15.26
CA HIS A 107 11.44 5.72 15.52
C HIS A 107 10.85 6.37 14.25
N ARG A 108 11.69 6.93 13.39
CA ARG A 108 11.25 7.55 12.12
C ARG A 108 10.50 6.58 11.21
N HIS A 109 10.89 5.29 11.18
CA HIS A 109 10.20 4.28 10.38
C HIS A 109 8.79 3.99 10.91
N TRP A 110 8.66 3.87 12.24
CA TRP A 110 7.35 3.69 12.88
C TRP A 110 6.44 4.90 12.64
N LYS A 111 6.98 6.10 12.89
CA LYS A 111 6.25 7.35 12.73
C LYS A 111 5.76 7.53 11.29
N SER A 112 6.64 7.42 10.30
CA SER A 112 6.27 7.60 8.89
C SER A 112 5.22 6.57 8.41
N MET A 113 5.32 5.29 8.85
CA MET A 113 4.31 4.29 8.51
C MET A 113 2.93 4.65 9.08
N VAL A 114 2.88 5.17 10.31
CA VAL A 114 1.62 5.60 10.94
C VAL A 114 1.09 6.88 10.28
N ASP A 115 1.92 7.88 10.10
CA ASP A 115 1.51 9.19 9.57
C ASP A 115 0.96 9.06 8.15
N VAL A 116 1.67 8.36 7.26
CA VAL A 116 1.26 8.26 5.85
C VAL A 116 0.19 7.20 5.62
N ASN A 117 0.39 5.96 6.14
CA ASN A 117 -0.48 4.84 5.79
C ASN A 117 -1.76 4.73 6.63
N LEU A 118 -1.83 5.40 7.78
CA LEU A 118 -2.98 5.38 8.67
C LEU A 118 -3.59 6.76 8.84
N MET A 119 -2.80 7.75 9.29
CA MET A 119 -3.33 9.10 9.51
C MET A 119 -3.69 9.79 8.20
N GLY A 120 -2.89 9.64 7.14
CA GLY A 120 -3.22 10.17 5.80
C GLY A 120 -4.61 9.77 5.33
N PRO A 121 -4.97 8.47 5.25
CA PRO A 121 -6.33 8.04 4.98
C PRO A 121 -7.38 8.59 5.96
N ILE A 122 -7.06 8.73 7.26
CA ILE A 122 -7.97 9.29 8.26
C ILE A 122 -8.23 10.77 7.97
N HIS A 123 -7.20 11.57 7.66
CA HIS A 123 -7.35 12.98 7.28
C HIS A 123 -8.29 13.15 6.08
N VAL A 124 -8.11 12.32 5.04
CA VAL A 124 -8.98 12.30 3.86
C VAL A 124 -10.41 11.89 4.22
N ILE A 125 -10.58 10.85 5.06
CA ILE A 125 -11.89 10.42 5.55
C ILE A 125 -12.59 11.54 6.30
N GLU A 126 -11.89 12.23 7.19
CA GLU A 126 -12.44 13.34 7.99
C GLU A 126 -12.95 14.50 7.16
N LYS A 127 -12.28 14.81 6.04
CA LYS A 127 -12.65 15.96 5.20
C LYS A 127 -13.66 15.63 4.12
N PHE A 128 -13.66 14.42 3.59
CA PHE A 128 -14.51 14.09 2.44
C PHE A 128 -15.77 13.28 2.77
N LEU A 129 -15.79 12.47 3.83
CA LEU A 129 -16.98 11.66 4.14
C LEU A 129 -18.15 12.48 4.73
N PRO A 130 -17.96 13.45 5.63
CA PRO A 130 -19.07 14.23 6.15
C PRO A 130 -19.88 14.93 5.04
N PRO A 131 -19.27 15.64 4.06
CA PRO A 131 -20.02 16.20 2.92
C PRO A 131 -20.70 15.13 2.04
N MET A 132 -20.10 13.94 1.88
CA MET A 132 -20.75 12.84 1.16
C MET A 132 -22.01 12.34 1.90
N ILE A 133 -21.95 12.26 3.23
CA ILE A 133 -23.08 11.87 4.08
C ILE A 133 -24.20 12.92 3.97
N GLU A 134 -23.86 14.21 4.10
CA GLU A 134 -24.80 15.32 4.02
C GLU A 134 -25.49 15.39 2.66
N ALA A 135 -24.76 15.18 1.58
CA ALA A 135 -25.32 15.15 0.22
C ALA A 135 -26.34 14.02 0.00
N GLY A 136 -26.34 12.96 0.79
CA GLY A 136 -27.33 11.88 0.76
C GLY A 136 -27.40 11.06 -0.53
N ARG A 137 -26.38 11.20 -1.44
CA ARG A 137 -26.36 10.50 -2.73
C ARG A 137 -25.77 9.09 -2.67
N GLY A 138 -25.36 8.64 -1.47
CA GLY A 138 -24.57 7.46 -1.30
C GLY A 138 -23.13 7.67 -1.82
N GLY A 139 -22.41 6.57 -2.10
CA GLY A 139 -21.04 6.67 -2.59
C GLY A 139 -20.22 5.44 -2.30
N HIS A 140 -18.88 5.61 -2.36
CA HIS A 140 -17.96 4.52 -2.05
C HIS A 140 -16.63 5.03 -1.47
N LEU A 141 -16.17 4.39 -0.38
CA LEU A 141 -14.84 4.58 0.20
C LEU A 141 -13.97 3.36 -0.14
N VAL A 142 -12.78 3.61 -0.66
CA VAL A 142 -11.76 2.58 -0.91
C VAL A 142 -10.53 2.89 -0.08
N ASN A 143 -10.10 1.95 0.75
CA ASN A 143 -8.84 2.04 1.48
C ASN A 143 -7.89 0.92 1.00
N VAL A 144 -6.71 1.30 0.50
CA VAL A 144 -5.69 0.34 0.08
C VAL A 144 -4.81 -0.04 1.28
N SER A 145 -5.09 -1.23 1.82
CA SER A 145 -4.28 -1.87 2.84
C SER A 145 -3.15 -2.70 2.19
N SER A 146 -2.94 -3.92 2.62
CA SER A 146 -1.93 -4.86 2.13
C SER A 146 -2.26 -6.27 2.63
N ALA A 147 -1.65 -7.29 2.04
CA ALA A 147 -1.56 -8.62 2.65
C ALA A 147 -1.00 -8.53 4.09
N ALA A 148 -0.05 -7.61 4.34
CA ALA A 148 0.50 -7.32 5.67
C ALA A 148 -0.51 -6.70 6.66
N GLY A 149 -1.68 -6.28 6.21
CA GLY A 149 -2.82 -5.86 7.05
C GLY A 149 -3.80 -7.00 7.39
N LEU A 150 -3.56 -8.21 6.88
CA LEU A 150 -4.34 -9.42 7.18
C LEU A 150 -3.50 -10.54 7.77
N ILE A 151 -2.24 -10.61 7.35
CA ILE A 151 -1.29 -11.69 7.64
C ILE A 151 -0.03 -11.06 8.24
N PRO A 152 0.45 -11.51 9.40
CA PRO A 152 1.70 -11.01 9.96
C PRO A 152 2.87 -11.52 9.10
N LEU A 153 3.51 -10.61 8.39
CA LEU A 153 4.70 -10.92 7.59
C LEU A 153 5.97 -10.62 8.41
N PRO A 154 7.00 -11.46 8.36
CA PRO A 154 8.28 -11.17 9.00
C PRO A 154 8.83 -9.81 8.58
N TRP A 155 9.45 -9.06 9.51
CA TRP A 155 10.08 -7.76 9.30
C TRP A 155 9.15 -6.60 8.93
N HIS A 156 7.85 -6.80 8.97
CA HIS A 156 6.86 -5.79 8.59
C HIS A 156 6.19 -5.11 9.79
N ALA A 157 6.77 -5.14 10.99
CA ALA A 157 6.08 -4.71 12.20
C ALA A 157 5.48 -3.29 12.10
N ALA A 158 6.27 -2.28 11.74
CA ALA A 158 5.80 -0.90 11.59
C ALA A 158 4.76 -0.75 10.45
N TYR A 159 5.05 -1.37 9.30
CA TYR A 159 4.13 -1.38 8.15
C TYR A 159 2.81 -2.09 8.47
N SER A 160 2.89 -3.29 9.07
CA SER A 160 1.70 -4.03 9.47
C SER A 160 0.86 -3.27 10.49
N ALA A 161 1.48 -2.62 11.48
CA ALA A 161 0.75 -1.81 12.46
C ALA A 161 -0.15 -0.76 11.77
N SER A 162 0.39 -0.03 10.78
CA SER A 162 -0.38 0.96 10.02
C SER A 162 -1.49 0.32 9.16
N LYS A 163 -1.21 -0.81 8.49
CA LYS A 163 -2.18 -1.47 7.59
C LYS A 163 -3.27 -2.26 8.33
N TYR A 164 -2.96 -2.80 9.52
CA TYR A 164 -3.99 -3.34 10.42
C TYR A 164 -4.85 -2.22 11.02
N GLY A 165 -4.25 -1.08 11.39
CA GLY A 165 -4.99 0.11 11.84
C GLY A 165 -6.01 0.57 10.79
N LEU A 166 -5.56 0.73 9.54
CA LEU A 166 -6.44 1.11 8.43
C LEU A 166 -7.54 0.06 8.15
N ARG A 167 -7.24 -1.23 8.35
CA ARG A 167 -8.27 -2.28 8.31
C ARG A 167 -9.31 -2.08 9.41
N GLY A 168 -8.88 -1.81 10.67
CA GLY A 168 -9.78 -1.55 11.78
C GLY A 168 -10.75 -0.40 11.48
N VAL A 169 -10.22 0.74 11.00
CA VAL A 169 -11.03 1.88 10.54
C VAL A 169 -12.03 1.46 9.47
N SER A 170 -11.58 0.76 8.44
CA SER A 170 -12.44 0.32 7.34
C SER A 170 -13.52 -0.68 7.78
N GLU A 171 -13.18 -1.55 8.74
CA GLU A 171 -14.09 -2.58 9.23
C GLU A 171 -15.25 -1.98 10.05
N VAL A 172 -15.01 -0.91 10.79
CA VAL A 172 -16.05 -0.15 11.50
C VAL A 172 -16.88 0.67 10.51
N LEU A 173 -16.23 1.47 9.67
CA LEU A 173 -16.91 2.38 8.75
C LEU A 173 -17.83 1.66 7.76
N ARG A 174 -17.56 0.40 7.40
CA ARG A 174 -18.47 -0.36 6.51
C ARG A 174 -19.87 -0.56 7.10
N TYR A 175 -19.99 -0.55 8.43
CA TYR A 175 -21.28 -0.65 9.12
C TYR A 175 -21.89 0.74 9.33
N ASP A 176 -21.11 1.71 9.79
CA ASP A 176 -21.57 3.06 10.08
C ASP A 176 -22.09 3.77 8.83
N LEU A 177 -21.40 3.60 7.70
CA LEU A 177 -21.74 4.24 6.43
C LEU A 177 -22.87 3.56 5.64
N LYS A 178 -23.25 2.34 6.05
CA LYS A 178 -24.29 1.57 5.35
C LYS A 178 -25.62 2.32 5.29
N ARG A 179 -26.02 2.95 6.38
CA ARG A 179 -27.28 3.75 6.46
C ARG A 179 -27.30 4.94 5.51
N HIS A 180 -26.12 5.43 5.10
CA HIS A 180 -25.93 6.54 4.16
C HIS A 180 -25.76 6.08 2.71
N GLY A 181 -25.89 4.77 2.43
CA GLY A 181 -25.68 4.21 1.10
C GLY A 181 -24.22 4.26 0.60
N ILE A 182 -23.25 4.53 1.49
CA ILE A 182 -21.84 4.58 1.17
C ILE A 182 -21.22 3.19 1.41
N GLY A 183 -20.71 2.57 0.33
CA GLY A 183 -19.97 1.32 0.40
C GLY A 183 -18.54 1.52 0.89
N VAL A 184 -17.95 0.47 1.47
CA VAL A 184 -16.52 0.50 1.87
C VAL A 184 -15.83 -0.72 1.30
N SER A 185 -14.69 -0.52 0.62
CA SER A 185 -13.80 -1.56 0.16
C SER A 185 -12.43 -1.44 0.82
N LEU A 186 -11.96 -2.52 1.41
CA LEU A 186 -10.58 -2.70 1.84
C LEU A 186 -9.85 -3.52 0.80
N VAL A 187 -8.95 -2.88 0.07
CA VAL A 187 -8.13 -3.52 -0.96
C VAL A 187 -6.90 -4.12 -0.31
N VAL A 188 -6.59 -5.36 -0.63
CA VAL A 188 -5.52 -6.14 0.00
C VAL A 188 -4.56 -6.67 -1.06
N PRO A 189 -3.66 -5.81 -1.57
CA PRO A 189 -2.65 -6.24 -2.52
C PRO A 189 -1.60 -7.12 -1.86
N GLY A 190 -1.06 -8.08 -2.65
CA GLY A 190 0.20 -8.76 -2.37
C GLY A 190 1.39 -7.99 -2.93
N GLY A 191 2.32 -8.73 -3.53
CA GLY A 191 3.41 -8.12 -4.30
C GLY A 191 2.86 -7.46 -5.56
N VAL A 192 3.18 -6.17 -5.75
CA VAL A 192 2.81 -5.40 -6.94
C VAL A 192 4.05 -4.73 -7.49
N LYS A 193 4.25 -4.75 -8.81
CA LYS A 193 5.37 -4.11 -9.49
C LYS A 193 5.22 -2.59 -9.49
N THR A 194 5.57 -1.96 -8.39
CA THR A 194 5.49 -0.51 -8.20
C THR A 194 6.83 0.06 -7.79
N GLY A 195 6.99 1.38 -7.91
CA GLY A 195 8.14 2.10 -7.36
C GLY A 195 8.35 1.86 -5.86
N LEU A 196 7.31 1.47 -5.13
CA LEU A 196 7.40 1.09 -3.72
C LEU A 196 8.38 -0.07 -3.47
N VAL A 197 8.47 -1.04 -4.39
CA VAL A 197 9.44 -2.15 -4.30
C VAL A 197 10.85 -1.66 -4.62
N GLN A 198 10.97 -0.72 -5.58
CA GLN A 198 12.26 -0.14 -5.95
C GLN A 198 12.82 0.81 -4.89
N THR A 199 11.95 1.50 -4.13
CA THR A 199 12.33 2.40 -3.03
C THR A 199 12.29 1.72 -1.66
N LEU A 200 12.01 0.42 -1.59
CA LEU A 200 11.92 -0.33 -0.36
C LEU A 200 13.19 -0.19 0.48
N GLN A 201 13.03 0.35 1.68
CA GLN A 201 14.09 0.39 2.69
C GLN A 201 13.98 -0.85 3.57
N ILE A 202 15.05 -1.66 3.59
CA ILE A 202 15.18 -2.72 4.59
C ILE A 202 16.19 -2.21 5.62
N ALA A 203 15.69 -1.77 6.76
CA ALA A 203 16.50 -1.18 7.81
C ALA A 203 17.59 -2.16 8.27
N GLY A 204 18.83 -1.68 8.37
CA GLY A 204 19.98 -2.47 8.82
C GLY A 204 20.58 -3.43 7.76
N ILE A 205 20.12 -3.37 6.51
CA ILE A 205 20.67 -4.21 5.43
C ILE A 205 21.05 -3.36 4.22
N ASP A 206 22.24 -3.64 3.69
CA ASP A 206 22.72 -3.06 2.45
C ASP A 206 21.89 -3.56 1.27
N ARG A 207 21.37 -2.64 0.46
CA ARG A 207 20.60 -2.96 -0.76
C ARG A 207 21.44 -3.68 -1.82
N ASP A 208 22.76 -3.43 -1.82
CA ASP A 208 23.68 -4.02 -2.80
C ASP A 208 24.10 -5.45 -2.41
N ASP A 209 23.63 -5.97 -1.25
CA ASP A 209 23.87 -7.37 -0.89
C ASP A 209 23.18 -8.29 -1.91
N PRO A 210 23.95 -9.20 -2.57
CA PRO A 210 23.40 -10.15 -3.55
C PRO A 210 22.25 -11.01 -3.02
N ARG A 211 22.20 -11.24 -1.69
CA ARG A 211 21.09 -11.99 -1.05
C ARG A 211 19.80 -11.18 -1.08
N VAL A 212 19.90 -9.86 -0.85
CA VAL A 212 18.77 -8.92 -0.94
C VAL A 212 18.28 -8.82 -2.37
N GLN A 213 19.20 -8.65 -3.32
CA GLN A 213 18.85 -8.60 -4.77
C GLN A 213 18.15 -9.89 -5.23
N LYS A 214 18.62 -11.05 -4.75
CA LYS A 214 17.96 -12.34 -5.06
C LYS A 214 16.55 -12.43 -4.46
N LEU A 215 16.34 -11.91 -3.24
CA LEU A 215 15.03 -11.85 -2.60
C LEU A 215 14.11 -10.91 -3.36
N GLN A 216 14.59 -9.71 -3.71
CA GLN A 216 13.87 -8.71 -4.50
C GLN A 216 13.45 -9.28 -5.86
N HIS A 217 14.37 -9.93 -6.59
CA HIS A 217 14.06 -10.57 -7.86
C HIS A 217 13.01 -11.69 -7.75
N ARG A 218 13.02 -12.47 -6.65
CA ARG A 218 11.98 -13.48 -6.40
C ARG A 218 10.63 -12.85 -6.11
N PHE A 219 10.62 -11.72 -5.42
CA PHE A 219 9.41 -10.96 -5.14
C PHE A 219 8.84 -10.37 -6.43
N GLU A 220 9.67 -9.73 -7.25
CA GLU A 220 9.29 -9.14 -8.54
C GLU A 220 8.69 -10.17 -9.51
N LYS A 221 9.24 -11.39 -9.55
CA LYS A 221 8.69 -12.48 -10.39
C LYS A 221 7.27 -12.90 -10.01
N ARG A 222 6.87 -12.71 -8.77
CA ARG A 222 5.53 -13.05 -8.26
C ARG A 222 4.60 -11.85 -8.17
N ALA A 223 5.15 -10.65 -8.30
CA ALA A 223 4.41 -9.42 -8.23
C ALA A 223 3.51 -9.25 -9.46
N VAL A 224 2.27 -8.83 -9.23
CA VAL A 224 1.31 -8.52 -10.28
C VAL A 224 1.52 -7.09 -10.79
N GLU A 225 1.05 -6.82 -12.01
CA GLU A 225 1.06 -5.45 -12.55
C GLU A 225 0.07 -4.55 -11.77
N PRO A 226 0.36 -3.24 -11.63
CA PRO A 226 -0.55 -2.29 -10.99
C PRO A 226 -1.96 -2.26 -11.59
N SER A 227 -2.10 -2.49 -12.88
CA SER A 227 -3.38 -2.57 -13.60
C SER A 227 -4.28 -3.69 -13.06
N VAL A 228 -3.72 -4.84 -12.68
CA VAL A 228 -4.48 -5.95 -12.07
C VAL A 228 -5.15 -5.52 -10.77
N VAL A 229 -4.43 -4.70 -9.97
CA VAL A 229 -4.98 -4.15 -8.73
C VAL A 229 -6.05 -3.10 -9.02
N ALA A 230 -5.83 -2.22 -10.00
CA ALA A 230 -6.80 -1.22 -10.45
C ALA A 230 -8.11 -1.88 -10.91
N ASP A 231 -8.02 -2.91 -11.76
CA ASP A 231 -9.19 -3.67 -12.21
C ASP A 231 -9.94 -4.33 -11.04
N ALA A 232 -9.20 -4.88 -10.08
CA ALA A 232 -9.79 -5.45 -8.87
C ALA A 232 -10.50 -4.38 -8.02
N ILE A 233 -9.95 -3.17 -7.90
CA ILE A 233 -10.57 -2.03 -7.21
C ILE A 233 -11.89 -1.69 -7.89
N LEU A 234 -11.89 -1.44 -9.19
CA LEU A 234 -13.10 -1.07 -9.93
C LEU A 234 -14.18 -2.17 -9.84
N ALA A 235 -13.79 -3.44 -10.00
CA ALA A 235 -14.70 -4.57 -9.84
C ALA A 235 -15.21 -4.71 -8.39
N GLY A 236 -14.39 -4.36 -7.40
CA GLY A 236 -14.77 -4.30 -5.99
C GLY A 236 -15.84 -3.25 -5.72
N ILE A 237 -15.64 -2.04 -6.23
CA ILE A 237 -16.58 -0.92 -6.15
C ILE A 237 -17.91 -1.31 -6.82
N ALA A 238 -17.86 -1.76 -8.08
CA ALA A 238 -19.03 -2.14 -8.85
C ALA A 238 -19.91 -3.17 -8.12
N LYS A 239 -19.30 -4.12 -7.41
CA LYS A 239 -19.97 -5.18 -6.64
C LYS A 239 -20.16 -4.84 -5.16
N ARG A 240 -19.79 -3.66 -4.72
CA ARG A 240 -19.78 -3.20 -3.30
C ARG A 240 -19.14 -4.23 -2.35
N LYS A 241 -18.01 -4.82 -2.77
CA LYS A 241 -17.29 -5.82 -1.97
C LYS A 241 -16.46 -5.13 -0.90
N TYR A 242 -16.51 -5.64 0.33
CA TYR A 242 -15.66 -5.16 1.41
C TYR A 242 -14.19 -5.59 1.21
N LEU A 243 -13.89 -6.88 1.14
CA LEU A 243 -12.53 -7.37 0.89
C LEU A 243 -12.29 -7.56 -0.60
N VAL A 244 -11.31 -6.81 -1.13
CA VAL A 244 -10.87 -6.86 -2.51
C VAL A 244 -9.45 -7.38 -2.57
N TYR A 245 -9.24 -8.55 -3.12
CA TYR A 245 -7.93 -9.19 -3.26
C TYR A 245 -7.39 -9.01 -4.67
N SER A 246 -6.10 -8.72 -4.81
CA SER A 246 -5.42 -8.68 -6.11
C SER A 246 -5.04 -10.06 -6.63
N SER A 247 -5.04 -11.09 -5.76
CA SER A 247 -4.66 -12.45 -6.11
C SER A 247 -5.32 -13.50 -5.20
N ASN A 248 -5.48 -14.71 -5.69
CA ASN A 248 -6.14 -15.79 -4.95
C ASN A 248 -5.26 -16.39 -3.84
N ASP A 249 -3.95 -16.29 -3.94
CA ASP A 249 -3.00 -16.79 -2.93
C ASP A 249 -3.15 -16.03 -1.60
N ILE A 250 -3.33 -14.70 -1.63
CA ILE A 250 -3.60 -13.91 -0.42
C ILE A 250 -4.92 -14.31 0.20
N ARG A 251 -5.97 -14.44 -0.62
CA ARG A 251 -7.28 -14.87 -0.15
C ARG A 251 -7.22 -16.24 0.54
N PHE A 252 -6.50 -17.17 -0.06
CA PHE A 252 -6.32 -18.52 0.48
C PHE A 252 -5.45 -18.49 1.74
N GLY A 253 -4.32 -17.77 1.74
CA GLY A 253 -3.45 -17.59 2.89
C GLY A 253 -4.19 -17.00 4.10
N TYR A 254 -5.01 -15.97 3.87
CA TYR A 254 -5.84 -15.39 4.92
C TYR A 254 -6.91 -16.36 5.43
N TRP A 255 -7.53 -17.16 4.57
CA TRP A 255 -8.46 -18.19 4.98
C TRP A 255 -7.78 -19.26 5.85
N ILE A 256 -6.58 -19.73 5.45
CA ILE A 256 -5.80 -20.68 6.25
C ILE A 256 -5.45 -20.08 7.61
N SER A 257 -4.97 -18.83 7.67
CA SER A 257 -4.58 -18.18 8.92
C SER A 257 -5.70 -18.15 9.96
N ARG A 258 -6.95 -18.09 9.51
CA ARG A 258 -8.13 -18.07 10.38
C ARG A 258 -8.65 -19.43 10.82
N LYS A 259 -8.31 -20.49 10.09
CA LYS A 259 -8.86 -21.83 10.31
C LYS A 259 -7.84 -22.82 10.84
N PHE A 260 -6.55 -22.64 10.51
CA PHE A 260 -5.50 -23.60 10.77
C PHE A 260 -4.24 -22.90 11.32
N ALA A 261 -4.31 -22.41 12.57
CA ALA A 261 -3.23 -21.64 13.18
C ALA A 261 -1.88 -22.41 13.22
N PRO A 262 -1.77 -23.68 13.69
CA PRO A 262 -0.46 -24.34 13.81
C PRO A 262 0.31 -24.47 12.49
N PRO A 263 -0.26 -25.01 11.39
CA PRO A 263 0.47 -25.09 10.13
C PRO A 263 0.80 -23.71 9.55
N TYR A 264 -0.04 -22.72 9.81
CA TYR A 264 0.18 -21.33 9.38
C TYR A 264 1.39 -20.72 10.13
N GLU A 265 1.46 -20.86 11.45
CA GLU A 265 2.58 -20.39 12.27
C GLU A 265 3.90 -21.06 11.85
N PHE A 266 3.89 -22.35 11.58
CA PHE A 266 5.07 -23.08 11.08
C PHE A 266 5.58 -22.49 9.76
N VAL A 267 4.71 -22.17 8.81
CA VAL A 267 5.09 -21.54 7.53
C VAL A 267 5.69 -20.16 7.77
N LEU A 268 5.07 -19.34 8.63
CA LEU A 268 5.59 -18.00 8.96
C LEU A 268 6.95 -18.06 9.66
N GLN A 269 7.14 -19.00 10.58
CA GLN A 269 8.42 -19.18 11.26
C GLN A 269 9.52 -19.57 10.27
N ARG A 270 9.24 -20.49 9.36
CA ARG A 270 10.18 -20.83 8.29
C ARG A 270 10.51 -19.64 7.37
N ALA A 271 9.51 -18.82 7.06
CA ALA A 271 9.74 -17.59 6.31
C ALA A 271 10.63 -16.62 7.09
N ASN A 272 10.36 -16.41 8.38
CA ASN A 272 11.19 -15.57 9.25
C ASN A 272 12.65 -16.08 9.32
N ASP A 273 12.86 -17.39 9.49
CA ASP A 273 14.20 -17.99 9.52
C ASP A 273 14.97 -17.76 8.21
N GLN A 274 14.28 -17.76 7.06
CA GLN A 274 14.92 -17.43 5.78
C GLN A 274 15.32 -15.95 5.70
N PHE A 275 14.51 -15.05 6.23
CA PHE A 275 14.85 -13.62 6.30
C PHE A 275 16.00 -13.38 7.28
N SER A 276 16.00 -14.04 8.43
CA SER A 276 17.04 -13.88 9.47
C SER A 276 18.45 -14.25 8.97
N LYS A 277 18.55 -15.17 8.00
CA LYS A 277 19.84 -15.50 7.34
C LYS A 277 20.45 -14.32 6.58
N LEU A 278 19.69 -13.28 6.25
CA LEU A 278 20.21 -12.06 5.63
C LEU A 278 21.00 -11.20 6.63
N LEU A 279 20.72 -11.34 7.94
CA LEU A 279 21.42 -10.62 9.01
C LEU A 279 22.74 -11.33 9.42
N GLU A 280 22.92 -12.60 9.06
CA GLU A 280 24.14 -13.33 9.39
C GLU A 280 25.33 -12.72 8.62
N PRO A 281 26.48 -12.45 9.29
CA PRO A 281 27.69 -12.02 8.61
C PRO A 281 28.11 -13.07 7.57
N ARG A 282 28.61 -12.60 6.44
CA ARG A 282 29.15 -13.51 5.41
C ARG A 282 30.26 -14.35 6.03
N ARG A 283 30.13 -15.66 6.05
CA ARG A 283 31.27 -16.54 6.26
C ARG A 283 32.23 -16.28 5.10
N THR A 284 33.35 -15.63 5.38
CA THR A 284 34.48 -15.55 4.47
C THR A 284 35.10 -16.95 4.45
N ASP A 285 34.69 -17.81 3.54
CA ASP A 285 35.38 -19.04 3.21
C ASP A 285 36.72 -18.64 2.60
N GLY A 286 37.78 -18.56 3.43
CA GLY A 286 39.11 -18.22 2.92
C GLY A 286 40.20 -17.81 3.90
N ALA A 287 40.10 -18.09 5.19
CA ALA A 287 41.20 -17.76 6.11
C ALA A 287 41.47 -18.89 7.12
N SER A 288 41.74 -20.10 6.67
CA SER A 288 42.37 -21.12 7.51
C SER A 288 43.11 -22.19 6.69
N LYS A 289 44.09 -21.73 5.89
CA LYS A 289 45.16 -22.60 5.40
C LYS A 289 46.43 -21.78 5.20
N SER A 290 47.10 -21.41 6.27
CA SER A 290 48.55 -21.18 6.29
C SER A 290 49.00 -20.68 7.68
N MET A 291 49.04 -21.56 8.68
CA MET A 291 49.90 -21.42 9.86
C MET A 291 50.08 -22.78 10.52
N SER A 292 50.80 -23.64 9.82
CA SER A 292 51.46 -24.79 10.45
C SER A 292 52.76 -25.07 9.69
N SER A 293 53.82 -24.38 10.05
CA SER A 293 55.21 -24.86 9.98
C SER A 293 56.16 -23.70 10.28
N VAL A 294 56.23 -23.28 11.55
CA VAL A 294 57.49 -22.69 12.06
C VAL A 294 57.92 -23.58 13.19
N ARG A 295 58.90 -24.49 12.86
CA ARG A 295 59.69 -25.21 13.83
C ARG A 295 60.49 -24.24 14.66
N ALA A 296 60.38 -24.33 15.97
CA ALA A 296 61.26 -23.68 16.92
C ALA A 296 62.70 -24.29 16.79
N PRO A 297 63.76 -23.48 16.86
CA PRO A 297 65.12 -23.98 17.05
C PRO A 297 65.30 -24.41 18.51
N GLY A 298 65.95 -25.56 18.70
CA GLY A 298 66.27 -26.11 20.00
C GLY A 298 67.44 -25.36 20.70
N PRO A 299 67.58 -25.56 22.00
CA PRO A 299 68.53 -24.85 22.81
C PRO A 299 69.93 -25.38 22.62
N GLU A 300 70.94 -24.50 22.51
CA GLU A 300 72.31 -24.71 22.98
C GLU A 300 72.55 -23.85 24.20
#